data_279a6b1fa260488aa0246a84aff4544c
#
_entry.id   279a6b1fa260488aa0246a84aff4544c
#
_cell.length_a   1.000
_cell.length_b   1.000
_cell.length_c   1.000
_cell.angle_alpha   90.00
_cell.angle_beta   90.00
_cell.angle_gamma   90.00
#
_symmetry.space_group_name_H-M   'P 1'
#
loop_
_entity.id
_entity.type
_entity.pdbx_description
1 polymer ?
#
loop_
_entity_poly.entity_id
_entity_poly.type
_entity_poly.pdbx_seq_one_letter_code
_entity_poly.pdbx_strand_id
1 'polypeptide(L)'
;CGEELAQRIRAIGGVVTRLPQPQVGDHLRAEFGTGASQVLLIGHFDTVWPLGQIERMPIEIRDGCLFGPGVFDMKGGIALGMLAARALAQVAPPTDRLVMLWTTDEERGSGTSRSAIEEEARRSRAVFVLEPALAGGGVKTTRKGCGEFQLTVHGVAAHAGVDPDKGASAVHE
;
A
#
# COMPACT_ATOMS: atom_id res chain seq x y z
N CYS A 1 10.54 9.85 -3.20
CA CYS A 1 10.18 9.11 -1.97
C CYS A 1 10.94 7.77 -1.91
N GLY A 2 10.79 6.88 -2.91
CA GLY A 2 11.41 5.55 -2.89
C GLY A 2 12.94 5.55 -2.73
N GLU A 3 13.67 6.45 -3.41
CA GLU A 3 15.13 6.57 -3.23
C GLU A 3 15.51 6.94 -1.80
N GLU A 4 14.82 7.89 -1.20
CA GLU A 4 15.05 8.31 0.18
C GLU A 4 14.78 7.17 1.16
N LEU A 5 13.70 6.42 0.97
CA LEU A 5 13.40 5.23 1.77
C LEU A 5 14.52 4.19 1.63
N ALA A 6 14.96 3.91 0.41
CA ALA A 6 16.03 2.95 0.15
C ALA A 6 17.35 3.36 0.83
N GLN A 7 17.71 4.65 0.78
CA GLN A 7 18.90 5.16 1.45
C GLN A 7 18.81 5.02 2.97
N ARG A 8 17.68 5.39 3.56
CA ARG A 8 17.45 5.27 5.01
C ARG A 8 17.48 3.84 5.49
N ILE A 9 16.91 2.91 4.72
CA ILE A 9 16.93 1.48 5.04
C ILE A 9 18.37 0.95 5.01
N ARG A 10 19.15 1.30 3.98
CA ARG A 10 20.57 0.92 3.90
C ARG A 10 21.39 1.49 5.07
N ALA A 11 21.10 2.72 5.47
CA ALA A 11 21.78 3.39 6.59
C ALA A 11 21.59 2.67 7.94
N ILE A 12 20.52 1.90 8.09
CA ILE A 12 20.25 1.08 9.28
C ILE A 12 20.59 -0.40 9.09
N GLY A 13 21.34 -0.74 8.04
CA GLY A 13 21.85 -2.08 7.78
C GLY A 13 20.96 -3.00 6.94
N GLY A 14 19.90 -2.48 6.34
CA GLY A 14 19.03 -3.26 5.45
C GLY A 14 19.62 -3.42 4.04
N VAL A 15 19.42 -4.58 3.45
CA VAL A 15 19.71 -4.84 2.03
C VAL A 15 18.45 -4.55 1.22
N VAL A 16 18.53 -3.59 0.28
CA VAL A 16 17.38 -3.13 -0.50
C VAL A 16 17.45 -3.63 -1.92
N THR A 17 16.39 -4.31 -2.36
CA THR A 17 16.12 -4.71 -3.74
C THR A 17 14.97 -3.87 -4.29
N ARG A 18 15.13 -3.31 -5.48
CA ARG A 18 14.05 -2.67 -6.23
C ARG A 18 13.31 -3.73 -7.03
N LEU A 19 12.00 -3.62 -7.05
CA LEU A 19 11.11 -4.42 -7.88
C LEU A 19 10.52 -3.48 -8.96
N PRO A 20 11.14 -3.40 -10.14
CA PRO A 20 10.77 -2.43 -11.17
C PRO A 20 9.34 -2.63 -11.66
N GLN A 21 8.62 -1.52 -11.85
CA GLN A 21 7.25 -1.52 -12.36
C GLN A 21 7.09 -0.50 -13.48
N PRO A 22 6.63 -0.91 -14.69
CA PRO A 22 6.51 0.01 -15.82
C PRO A 22 5.31 0.97 -15.73
N GLN A 23 4.30 0.65 -14.91
CA GLN A 23 3.04 1.38 -14.85
C GLN A 23 2.87 2.24 -13.59
N VAL A 24 3.69 1.97 -12.58
CA VAL A 24 3.70 2.67 -11.29
C VAL A 24 5.15 2.89 -10.86
N GLY A 25 5.38 3.43 -9.67
CA GLY A 25 6.74 3.51 -9.13
C GLY A 25 7.27 2.13 -8.74
N ASP A 26 8.59 1.95 -8.72
CA ASP A 26 9.21 0.71 -8.27
C ASP A 26 8.83 0.40 -6.83
N HIS A 27 8.47 -0.85 -6.56
CA HIS A 27 8.32 -1.32 -5.19
C HIS A 27 9.70 -1.55 -4.56
N LEU A 28 9.78 -1.50 -3.25
CA LEU A 28 11.01 -1.75 -2.50
C LEU A 28 10.83 -2.97 -1.60
N ARG A 29 11.73 -3.93 -1.74
CA ARG A 29 11.90 -5.02 -0.79
C ARG A 29 13.19 -4.79 -0.02
N ALA A 30 13.10 -4.80 1.28
CA ALA A 30 14.28 -4.68 2.14
C ALA A 30 14.36 -5.88 3.09
N GLU A 31 15.59 -6.28 3.43
CA GLU A 31 15.85 -7.45 4.26
C GLU A 31 16.90 -7.14 5.32
N PHE A 32 16.65 -7.60 6.54
CA PHE A 32 17.56 -7.52 7.67
C PHE A 32 17.73 -8.92 8.29
N GLY A 33 18.96 -9.26 8.65
CA GLY A 33 19.29 -10.55 9.24
C GLY A 33 19.34 -11.69 8.22
N THR A 34 19.69 -12.88 8.70
CA THR A 34 19.94 -14.08 7.86
C THR A 34 19.20 -15.32 8.37
N GLY A 35 18.26 -15.16 9.30
CA GLY A 35 17.50 -16.26 9.88
C GLY A 35 16.71 -17.07 8.85
N ALA A 36 16.47 -18.33 9.13
CA ALA A 36 15.66 -19.22 8.27
C ALA A 36 14.17 -18.86 8.31
N SER A 37 13.68 -18.39 9.46
CA SER A 37 12.32 -17.89 9.63
C SER A 37 12.24 -16.42 9.24
N GLN A 38 11.06 -15.96 8.84
CA GLN A 38 10.82 -14.60 8.34
C GLN A 38 9.62 -13.95 9.00
N VAL A 39 9.74 -12.65 9.28
CA VAL A 39 8.64 -11.75 9.63
C VAL A 39 8.53 -10.69 8.52
N LEU A 40 7.33 -10.40 8.07
CA LEU A 40 7.06 -9.44 7.01
C LEU A 40 6.37 -8.19 7.56
N LEU A 41 6.91 -7.03 7.23
CA LEU A 41 6.24 -5.74 7.37
C LEU A 41 5.80 -5.26 5.98
N ILE A 42 4.53 -4.92 5.84
CA ILE A 42 3.95 -4.40 4.59
C ILE A 42 3.50 -2.96 4.81
N GLY A 43 3.76 -2.14 3.81
CA GLY A 43 3.23 -0.79 3.73
C GLY A 43 3.32 -0.25 2.31
N HIS A 44 2.70 0.89 2.09
CA HIS A 44 2.74 1.59 0.81
C HIS A 44 3.18 3.04 0.97
N PHE A 45 3.78 3.61 -0.07
CA PHE A 45 4.22 5.01 -0.05
C PHE A 45 3.63 5.86 -1.20
N ASP A 46 2.77 5.28 -2.02
CA ASP A 46 1.80 6.02 -2.82
C ASP A 46 0.74 6.67 -1.93
N THR A 47 -0.08 7.51 -2.48
CA THR A 47 -1.16 8.21 -1.78
C THR A 47 -2.25 8.56 -2.78
N VAL A 48 -3.47 8.78 -2.30
CA VAL A 48 -4.60 9.29 -3.11
C VAL A 48 -4.38 10.70 -3.66
N TRP A 49 -3.35 11.42 -3.18
CA TRP A 49 -3.10 12.80 -3.52
C TRP A 49 -2.35 12.95 -4.86
N PRO A 50 -2.71 13.93 -5.70
CA PRO A 50 -1.98 14.21 -6.93
C PRO A 50 -0.57 14.75 -6.66
N LEU A 51 0.30 14.65 -7.67
CA LEU A 51 1.63 15.26 -7.62
C LEU A 51 1.50 16.77 -7.36
N GLY A 52 2.39 17.30 -6.53
CA GLY A 52 2.38 18.71 -6.13
C GLY A 52 1.44 19.03 -4.97
N GLN A 53 0.69 18.08 -4.45
CA GLN A 53 -0.22 18.34 -3.31
C GLN A 53 0.51 18.91 -2.08
N ILE A 54 1.77 18.59 -1.90
CA ILE A 54 2.57 19.10 -0.78
C ILE A 54 2.70 20.63 -0.79
N GLU A 55 2.55 21.29 -1.93
CA GLU A 55 2.55 22.75 -2.04
C GLU A 55 1.27 23.37 -1.46
N ARG A 56 0.15 22.64 -1.53
CA ARG A 56 -1.15 23.04 -1.00
C ARG A 56 -1.42 22.52 0.41
N MET A 57 -0.77 21.44 0.76
CA MET A 57 -0.86 20.78 2.06
C MET A 57 0.57 20.54 2.57
N PRO A 58 1.28 21.59 3.02
CA PRO A 58 2.65 21.46 3.50
C PRO A 58 2.72 20.59 4.75
N ILE A 59 3.90 20.01 4.97
CA ILE A 59 4.18 19.29 6.22
C ILE A 59 4.22 20.29 7.35
N GLU A 60 3.35 20.13 8.34
CA GLU A 60 3.32 20.98 9.52
C GLU A 60 3.08 20.18 10.80
N ILE A 61 3.56 20.72 11.91
CA ILE A 61 3.23 20.22 13.25
C ILE A 61 2.31 21.25 13.91
N ARG A 62 1.10 20.81 14.27
CA ARG A 62 0.12 21.64 14.95
C ARG A 62 -0.53 20.81 16.07
N ASP A 63 -0.62 21.40 17.26
CA ASP A 63 -1.22 20.75 18.44
C ASP A 63 -0.63 19.37 18.76
N GLY A 64 0.68 19.18 18.54
CA GLY A 64 1.37 17.91 18.74
C GLY A 64 1.11 16.86 17.67
N CYS A 65 0.38 17.19 16.60
CA CYS A 65 0.09 16.31 15.48
C CYS A 65 0.87 16.74 14.23
N LEU A 66 1.37 15.75 13.47
CA LEU A 66 2.02 15.95 12.18
C LEU A 66 0.99 15.85 11.07
N PHE A 67 0.89 16.88 10.23
CA PHE A 67 -0.01 16.94 9.08
C PHE A 67 0.79 16.91 7.77
N GLY A 68 0.19 16.35 6.72
CA GLY A 68 0.75 16.32 5.37
C GLY A 68 0.24 15.16 4.53
N PRO A 69 0.44 15.19 3.19
CA PRO A 69 -0.03 14.13 2.28
C PRO A 69 0.59 12.77 2.61
N GLY A 70 -0.27 11.78 2.91
CA GLY A 70 0.15 10.42 3.22
C GLY A 70 0.89 10.27 4.57
N VAL A 71 0.84 11.26 5.47
CA VAL A 71 1.45 11.15 6.81
C VAL A 71 0.76 10.05 7.61
N PHE A 72 -0.56 10.08 7.68
CA PHE A 72 -1.36 9.11 8.41
C PHE A 72 -1.48 7.79 7.61
N ASP A 73 -1.78 7.89 6.34
CA ASP A 73 -1.93 6.80 5.39
C ASP A 73 -0.85 6.89 4.31
N MET A 74 0.23 6.07 4.39
CA MET A 74 0.61 5.36 5.62
C MET A 74 2.10 5.54 5.95
N LYS A 75 2.68 6.71 5.58
CA LYS A 75 4.12 6.97 5.80
C LYS A 75 4.53 6.96 7.28
N GLY A 76 3.59 7.29 8.19
CA GLY A 76 3.78 7.14 9.62
C GLY A 76 4.06 5.68 10.02
N GLY A 77 3.30 4.73 9.46
CA GLY A 77 3.53 3.30 9.67
C GLY A 77 4.88 2.84 9.12
N ILE A 78 5.27 3.29 7.93
CA ILE A 78 6.60 3.02 7.36
C ILE A 78 7.70 3.52 8.30
N ALA A 79 7.59 4.74 8.79
CA ALA A 79 8.58 5.32 9.72
C ALA A 79 8.68 4.52 11.02
N LEU A 80 7.55 4.07 11.58
CA LEU A 80 7.51 3.19 12.75
C LEU A 80 8.18 1.83 12.48
N GLY A 81 7.92 1.23 11.33
CA GLY A 81 8.58 -0.03 10.93
C GLY A 81 10.10 0.11 10.84
N MET A 82 10.57 1.21 10.23
CA MET A 82 12.01 1.50 10.15
C MET A 82 12.62 1.78 11.52
N LEU A 83 11.91 2.48 12.40
CA LEU A 83 12.36 2.72 13.78
C LEU A 83 12.47 1.43 14.56
N ALA A 84 11.48 0.54 14.41
CA ALA A 84 11.50 -0.79 15.04
C ALA A 84 12.69 -1.63 14.56
N ALA A 85 12.98 -1.66 13.25
CA ALA A 85 14.13 -2.36 12.71
C ALA A 85 15.46 -1.82 13.28
N ARG A 86 15.59 -0.50 13.35
CA ARG A 86 16.77 0.14 13.95
C ARG A 86 16.93 -0.19 15.43
N ALA A 87 15.85 -0.19 16.19
CA ALA A 87 15.86 -0.52 17.60
C ALA A 87 16.25 -2.00 17.82
N LEU A 88 15.66 -2.91 17.05
CA LEU A 88 16.00 -4.34 17.09
C LEU A 88 17.49 -4.60 16.81
N ALA A 89 18.05 -3.93 15.80
CA ALA A 89 19.47 -4.07 15.48
C ALA A 89 20.40 -3.63 16.63
N GLN A 90 19.96 -2.72 17.49
CA GLN A 90 20.74 -2.21 18.63
C GLN A 90 20.57 -3.04 19.90
N VAL A 91 19.37 -3.55 20.17
CA VAL A 91 19.03 -4.21 21.44
C VAL A 91 19.21 -5.72 21.38
N ALA A 92 18.72 -6.35 20.34
CA ALA A 92 18.82 -7.78 20.13
C ALA A 92 18.66 -8.04 18.61
N PRO A 93 19.77 -8.26 17.88
CA PRO A 93 19.67 -8.60 16.47
C PRO A 93 18.70 -9.78 16.29
N PRO A 94 17.71 -9.65 15.41
CA PRO A 94 16.67 -10.66 15.27
C PRO A 94 17.28 -11.99 14.81
N THR A 95 16.87 -13.08 15.43
CA THR A 95 17.20 -14.43 14.97
C THR A 95 16.45 -14.80 13.70
N ASP A 96 15.32 -14.13 13.46
CA ASP A 96 14.54 -14.23 12.24
C ASP A 96 14.99 -13.17 11.24
N ARG A 97 14.70 -13.43 9.98
CA ARG A 97 14.82 -12.46 8.91
C ARG A 97 13.65 -11.47 9.00
N LEU A 98 13.94 -10.18 9.05
CA LEU A 98 12.91 -9.14 8.93
C LEU A 98 12.88 -8.67 7.47
N VAL A 99 11.74 -8.83 6.80
CA VAL A 99 11.49 -8.33 5.46
C VAL A 99 10.52 -7.17 5.53
N MET A 100 10.84 -6.09 4.81
CA MET A 100 9.96 -4.95 4.57
C MET A 100 9.60 -4.92 3.10
N LEU A 101 8.33 -4.89 2.79
CA LEU A 101 7.82 -4.71 1.42
C LEU A 101 7.02 -3.41 1.37
N TRP A 102 7.61 -2.42 0.68
CA TRP A 102 7.00 -1.11 0.47
C TRP A 102 6.51 -0.99 -0.96
N THR A 103 5.19 -0.86 -1.13
CA THR A 103 4.54 -0.84 -2.44
C THR A 103 4.21 0.58 -2.90
N THR A 104 3.82 0.73 -4.15
CA THR A 104 3.55 2.02 -4.82
C THR A 104 2.22 2.02 -5.55
N ASP A 105 1.34 1.07 -5.26
CA ASP A 105 0.08 0.86 -5.98
C ASP A 105 -1.07 0.39 -5.08
N GLU A 106 -0.95 0.56 -3.76
CA GLU A 106 -1.99 0.14 -2.82
C GLU A 106 -3.28 0.90 -3.06
N GLU A 107 -3.20 2.23 -3.20
CA GLU A 107 -4.31 3.15 -3.45
C GLU A 107 -5.00 2.92 -4.81
N ARG A 108 -4.44 2.06 -5.64
CA ARG A 108 -4.96 1.64 -6.93
C ARG A 108 -5.35 0.16 -6.97
N GLY A 109 -5.38 -0.52 -5.80
CA GLY A 109 -5.81 -1.90 -5.65
C GLY A 109 -4.70 -2.95 -5.76
N SER A 110 -3.42 -2.57 -5.60
CA SER A 110 -2.26 -3.48 -5.52
C SER A 110 -2.09 -4.42 -6.71
N GLY A 111 -2.46 -3.96 -7.91
CA GLY A 111 -2.45 -4.81 -9.12
C GLY A 111 -1.06 -5.32 -9.49
N THR A 112 -0.01 -4.52 -9.27
CA THR A 112 1.37 -4.86 -9.62
C THR A 112 2.16 -5.44 -8.45
N SER A 113 1.79 -5.12 -7.21
CA SER A 113 2.45 -5.60 -6.00
C SER A 113 1.91 -6.92 -5.46
N ARG A 114 0.71 -7.34 -5.88
CA ARG A 114 -0.02 -8.49 -5.34
C ARG A 114 0.82 -9.76 -5.28
N SER A 115 1.49 -10.12 -6.37
CA SER A 115 2.29 -11.35 -6.43
C SER A 115 3.43 -11.34 -5.42
N ALA A 116 4.13 -10.20 -5.29
CA ALA A 116 5.20 -10.04 -4.33
C ALA A 116 4.69 -10.10 -2.88
N ILE A 117 3.55 -9.47 -2.60
CA ILE A 117 2.90 -9.52 -1.29
C ILE A 117 2.55 -10.96 -0.92
N GLU A 118 1.88 -11.69 -1.82
CA GLU A 118 1.47 -13.07 -1.57
C GLU A 118 2.67 -14.01 -1.39
N GLU A 119 3.72 -13.83 -2.18
CA GLU A 119 4.93 -14.65 -2.10
C GLU A 119 5.65 -14.44 -0.75
N GLU A 120 5.89 -13.18 -0.36
CA GLU A 120 6.55 -12.89 0.90
C GLU A 120 5.68 -13.27 2.11
N ALA A 121 4.36 -13.09 2.03
CA ALA A 121 3.46 -13.50 3.10
C ALA A 121 3.47 -15.01 3.34
N ARG A 122 3.47 -15.83 2.28
CA ARG A 122 3.55 -17.30 2.40
C ARG A 122 4.85 -17.79 3.05
N ARG A 123 5.94 -17.03 2.92
CA ARG A 123 7.25 -17.36 3.55
C ARG A 123 7.35 -16.90 4.99
N SER A 124 6.40 -16.07 5.44
CA SER A 124 6.49 -15.39 6.73
C SER A 124 5.66 -16.11 7.79
N ARG A 125 6.24 -16.26 8.99
CA ARG A 125 5.51 -16.76 10.16
C ARG A 125 4.56 -15.74 10.77
N ALA A 126 4.79 -14.46 10.47
CA ALA A 126 3.92 -13.35 10.87
C ALA A 126 4.00 -12.24 9.82
N VAL A 127 2.88 -11.57 9.59
CA VAL A 127 2.74 -10.44 8.68
C VAL A 127 2.10 -9.28 9.43
N PHE A 128 2.75 -8.13 9.38
CA PHE A 128 2.23 -6.88 9.94
C PHE A 128 2.02 -5.88 8.81
N VAL A 129 0.77 -5.47 8.62
CA VAL A 129 0.40 -4.39 7.70
C VAL A 129 0.36 -3.11 8.52
N LEU A 130 1.24 -2.16 8.20
CA LEU A 130 1.50 -1.00 9.04
C LEU A 130 0.55 0.18 8.76
N GLU A 131 -0.67 -0.15 8.35
CA GLU A 131 -1.78 0.79 8.19
C GLU A 131 -2.18 1.44 9.53
N PRO A 132 -2.91 2.57 9.48
CA PRO A 132 -3.40 3.22 10.68
C PRO A 132 -4.20 2.27 11.58
N ALA A 133 -3.89 2.28 12.88
CA ALA A 133 -4.60 1.53 13.88
C ALA A 133 -6.06 2.01 14.03
N LEU A 134 -6.90 1.21 14.68
CA LEU A 134 -8.21 1.65 15.15
C LEU A 134 -8.06 2.72 16.25
N ALA A 135 -9.11 3.52 16.46
CA ALA A 135 -9.16 4.45 17.58
C ALA A 135 -8.82 3.73 18.89
N GLY A 136 -7.96 4.33 19.70
CA GLY A 136 -7.46 3.70 20.93
C GLY A 136 -6.34 2.68 20.73
N GLY A 137 -5.76 2.56 19.52
CA GLY A 137 -4.61 1.70 19.24
C GLY A 137 -4.97 0.23 18.95
N GLY A 138 -6.25 -0.06 18.68
CA GLY A 138 -6.70 -1.41 18.38
C GLY A 138 -6.14 -1.96 17.07
N VAL A 139 -5.82 -3.25 17.02
CA VAL A 139 -5.31 -3.96 15.85
C VAL A 139 -6.47 -4.55 15.05
N LYS A 140 -6.44 -4.39 13.72
CA LYS A 140 -7.42 -4.99 12.80
C LYS A 140 -6.98 -6.41 12.47
N THR A 141 -7.74 -7.41 12.90
CA THR A 141 -7.42 -8.84 12.68
C THR A 141 -8.32 -9.50 11.64
N THR A 142 -9.39 -8.83 11.23
CA THR A 142 -10.33 -9.32 10.22
C THR A 142 -10.73 -8.19 9.26
N ARG A 143 -10.97 -8.53 8.01
CA ARG A 143 -11.41 -7.61 6.96
C ARG A 143 -12.52 -8.27 6.15
N LYS A 144 -13.47 -7.44 5.67
CA LYS A 144 -14.42 -7.87 4.64
C LYS A 144 -13.72 -7.84 3.28
N GLY A 145 -14.15 -8.71 2.37
CA GLY A 145 -13.77 -8.62 0.96
C GLY A 145 -14.51 -7.49 0.26
N CYS A 146 -13.92 -6.99 -0.81
CA CYS A 146 -14.57 -6.11 -1.79
C CYS A 146 -14.42 -6.72 -3.18
N GLY A 147 -15.33 -6.38 -4.06
CA GLY A 147 -15.31 -6.81 -5.45
C GLY A 147 -15.88 -5.70 -6.33
N GLU A 148 -15.41 -5.64 -7.56
CA GLU A 148 -15.90 -4.74 -8.58
C GLU A 148 -16.62 -5.56 -9.64
N PHE A 149 -17.78 -5.08 -10.06
CA PHE A 149 -18.60 -5.70 -11.10
C PHE A 149 -18.90 -4.66 -12.17
N GLN A 150 -18.69 -5.04 -13.43
CA GLN A 150 -19.09 -4.24 -14.58
C GLN A 150 -20.28 -4.90 -15.25
N LEU A 151 -21.42 -4.19 -15.29
CA LEU A 151 -22.61 -4.59 -16.03
C LEU A 151 -22.72 -3.76 -17.30
N THR A 152 -22.76 -4.40 -18.45
CA THR A 152 -22.98 -3.74 -19.74
C THR A 152 -24.31 -4.20 -20.32
N VAL A 153 -25.23 -3.28 -20.56
CA VAL A 153 -26.53 -3.55 -21.17
C VAL A 153 -26.55 -2.96 -22.58
N HIS A 154 -26.88 -3.76 -23.56
CA HIS A 154 -26.98 -3.36 -24.96
C HIS A 154 -28.44 -3.15 -25.33
N GLY A 155 -28.78 -1.92 -25.68
CA GLY A 155 -30.10 -1.57 -26.20
C GLY A 155 -30.14 -1.63 -27.71
N VAL A 156 -31.34 -1.49 -28.26
CA VAL A 156 -31.61 -1.36 -29.70
C VAL A 156 -32.20 0.05 -29.95
N ALA A 157 -31.49 0.83 -30.75
CA ALA A 157 -31.96 2.18 -31.09
C ALA A 157 -33.16 2.14 -32.02
N ALA A 158 -34.21 2.87 -31.68
CA ALA A 158 -35.37 3.10 -32.55
C ALA A 158 -35.92 4.54 -32.37
N HIS A 159 -36.68 5.00 -33.34
CA HIS A 159 -37.33 6.32 -33.25
C HIS A 159 -38.52 6.25 -32.30
N ALA A 160 -38.48 6.97 -31.19
CA ALA A 160 -39.46 6.90 -30.11
C ALA A 160 -40.91 7.22 -30.54
N GLY A 161 -41.10 8.02 -31.61
CA GLY A 161 -42.42 8.44 -32.09
C GLY A 161 -42.90 7.69 -33.34
N VAL A 162 -42.04 6.96 -34.06
CA VAL A 162 -42.38 6.29 -35.32
C VAL A 162 -42.40 4.77 -35.16
N ASP A 163 -41.35 4.23 -34.52
CA ASP A 163 -41.13 2.77 -34.39
C ASP A 163 -40.72 2.39 -32.97
N PRO A 164 -41.45 2.77 -31.90
CA PRO A 164 -41.04 2.49 -30.52
C PRO A 164 -40.87 1.00 -30.23
N ASP A 165 -41.71 0.17 -30.86
CA ASP A 165 -41.68 -1.29 -30.65
C ASP A 165 -40.48 -2.01 -31.28
N LYS A 166 -39.70 -1.29 -32.12
CA LYS A 166 -38.46 -1.84 -32.70
C LYS A 166 -37.21 -1.59 -31.84
N GLY A 167 -37.37 -0.81 -30.79
CA GLY A 167 -36.30 -0.45 -29.87
C GLY A 167 -36.30 -1.32 -28.63
N ALA A 168 -35.13 -1.39 -27.95
CA ALA A 168 -35.01 -1.89 -26.60
C ALA A 168 -34.18 -0.90 -25.78
N SER A 169 -34.71 -0.47 -24.64
CA SER A 169 -34.04 0.50 -23.79
C SER A 169 -33.04 -0.18 -22.87
N ALA A 170 -31.77 0.13 -23.00
CA ALA A 170 -30.72 -0.36 -22.09
C ALA A 170 -30.85 0.17 -20.64
N VAL A 171 -31.75 1.13 -20.41
CA VAL A 171 -31.96 1.76 -19.09
C VAL A 171 -33.17 1.16 -18.36
N HIS A 172 -34.13 0.61 -19.11
CA HIS A 172 -35.40 0.09 -18.57
C HIS A 172 -35.48 -1.45 -18.51
N GLU A 173 -34.47 -2.15 -19.03
CA GLU A 173 -34.43 -3.61 -19.04
C GLU A 173 -33.74 -4.17 -17.75
#